data_c36ecf31fa328f80a083bd6ab0221ef6
#
_entry.id   c36ecf31fa328f80a083bd6ab0221ef6
#
_cell.length_a   1.000
_cell.length_b   1.000
_cell.length_c   1.000
_cell.angle_alpha   90.00
_cell.angle_beta   90.00
_cell.angle_gamma   90.00
#
_symmetry.space_group_name_H-M   'P 1'
#
loop_
_entity.id
_entity.type
_entity.pdbx_description
1 polymer ?
#
loop_
_entity_poly.entity_id
_entity_poly.type
_entity_poly.pdbx_seq_one_letter_code
_entity_poly.pdbx_strand_id
1 'polypeptide(L)'
;MKQENREKIKKEMSYRDLLSICIGKAFANQKNFQDFLGTYHRWDTDVTQGVLLIDEKVFEVEYIGTTSKRDLCWYTAEQEQIIPDEGVQIMMRIREFLKEKEVPQFYFPKAKLTNEINEHNLAMIFCMLADQKVCYFNGSGEVSIVMFVKNLPETIFQPVSADRFFHIVMYLIQNYDIHAREMIHSFLLENDTDFLEEENKIIGFFENGNEIEFQFEGEKLVHIEGNLKQKNEEETSEEI
;
A
#
# COMPACT_ATOMS: atom_id res chain seq x y z
N MET A 1 8.18 4.01 -3.89
CA MET A 1 7.51 4.11 -5.22
C MET A 1 8.55 4.36 -6.28
N LYS A 2 8.50 3.60 -7.38
CA LYS A 2 9.39 3.78 -8.55
C LYS A 2 9.16 5.12 -9.24
N GLN A 3 10.21 5.63 -9.89
CA GLN A 3 10.19 6.93 -10.54
C GLN A 3 9.09 7.07 -11.59
N GLU A 4 8.85 6.03 -12.38
CA GLU A 4 7.81 5.99 -13.40
C GLU A 4 6.40 6.24 -12.82
N ASN A 5 6.03 5.57 -11.73
CA ASN A 5 4.77 5.81 -11.04
C ASN A 5 4.72 7.20 -10.38
N ARG A 6 5.85 7.72 -9.89
CA ARG A 6 5.93 9.10 -9.39
C ARG A 6 5.68 10.15 -10.47
N GLU A 7 6.10 9.88 -11.71
CA GLU A 7 5.91 10.77 -12.86
C GLU A 7 4.46 10.79 -13.35
N LYS A 8 3.68 9.74 -13.10
CA LYS A 8 2.24 9.72 -13.41
C LYS A 8 1.44 10.65 -12.52
N ILE A 9 1.95 11.02 -11.33
CA ILE A 9 1.25 11.91 -10.40
C ILE A 9 1.31 13.35 -10.93
N LYS A 10 0.16 13.92 -11.29
CA LYS A 10 0.02 15.21 -11.94
C LYS A 10 -1.30 15.91 -11.59
N LYS A 11 -1.40 17.20 -11.91
CA LYS A 11 -2.45 18.15 -11.49
C LYS A 11 -3.90 17.70 -11.78
N GLU A 12 -4.15 17.11 -12.94
CA GLU A 12 -5.51 16.72 -13.37
C GLU A 12 -5.97 15.38 -12.79
N MET A 13 -5.12 14.73 -12.01
CA MET A 13 -5.38 13.43 -11.41
C MET A 13 -6.50 13.50 -10.38
N SER A 14 -7.40 12.53 -10.41
CA SER A 14 -8.41 12.31 -9.38
C SER A 14 -7.84 11.52 -8.18
N TYR A 15 -8.58 11.48 -7.07
CA TYR A 15 -8.23 10.62 -5.93
C TYR A 15 -8.22 9.13 -6.34
N ARG A 16 -9.17 8.71 -7.19
CA ARG A 16 -9.25 7.37 -7.72
C ARG A 16 -8.02 6.98 -8.53
N ASP A 17 -7.50 7.90 -9.36
CA ASP A 17 -6.26 7.67 -10.12
C ASP A 17 -5.07 7.47 -9.18
N LEU A 18 -4.90 8.34 -8.18
CA LEU A 18 -3.83 8.23 -7.20
C LEU A 18 -3.91 6.92 -6.39
N LEU A 19 -5.10 6.55 -5.95
CA LEU A 19 -5.33 5.28 -5.25
C LEU A 19 -4.98 4.10 -6.16
N SER A 20 -5.37 4.13 -7.43
CA SER A 20 -5.07 3.07 -8.40
C SER A 20 -3.57 2.84 -8.58
N ILE A 21 -2.78 3.92 -8.65
CA ILE A 21 -1.31 3.82 -8.74
C ILE A 21 -0.70 3.20 -7.46
N CYS A 22 -1.25 3.53 -6.29
CA CYS A 22 -0.63 3.20 -5.00
C CYS A 22 -1.05 1.85 -4.44
N ILE A 23 -2.33 1.46 -4.61
CA ILE A 23 -2.95 0.43 -3.77
C ILE A 23 -2.35 -0.97 -3.95
N GLY A 24 -1.96 -1.37 -5.15
CA GLY A 24 -1.50 -2.74 -5.45
C GLY A 24 -0.32 -3.16 -4.57
N LYS A 25 0.80 -2.45 -4.68
CA LYS A 25 2.01 -2.76 -3.89
C LYS A 25 1.85 -2.41 -2.42
N ALA A 26 1.16 -1.32 -2.08
CA ALA A 26 0.88 -0.97 -0.68
C ALA A 26 0.11 -2.10 0.02
N PHE A 27 -0.92 -2.64 -0.63
CA PHE A 27 -1.70 -3.74 -0.09
C PHE A 27 -0.87 -5.02 0.04
N ALA A 28 -0.03 -5.35 -0.95
CA ALA A 28 0.87 -6.49 -0.89
C ALA A 28 1.84 -6.39 0.31
N ASN A 29 2.50 -5.25 0.47
CA ASN A 29 3.39 -4.99 1.60
C ASN A 29 2.65 -5.08 2.94
N GLN A 30 1.44 -4.52 3.01
CA GLN A 30 0.62 -4.55 4.21
C GLN A 30 0.18 -5.97 4.59
N LYS A 31 -0.13 -6.82 3.61
CA LYS A 31 -0.42 -8.25 3.83
C LYS A 31 0.82 -9.00 4.34
N ASN A 32 2.00 -8.74 3.75
CA ASN A 32 3.26 -9.31 4.23
C ASN A 32 3.56 -8.86 5.67
N PHE A 33 3.28 -7.60 6.00
CA PHE A 33 3.45 -7.08 7.36
C PHE A 33 2.48 -7.75 8.35
N GLN A 34 1.22 -7.96 7.96
CA GLN A 34 0.25 -8.70 8.78
C GLN A 34 0.69 -10.15 9.03
N ASP A 35 1.21 -10.83 7.99
CA ASP A 35 1.75 -12.18 8.10
C ASP A 35 2.98 -12.21 9.03
N PHE A 36 3.86 -11.20 8.97
CA PHE A 36 5.02 -11.04 9.84
C PHE A 36 4.62 -10.79 11.31
N LEU A 37 3.59 -9.99 11.55
CA LEU A 37 3.08 -9.76 12.90
C LEU A 37 2.44 -11.03 13.47
N GLY A 38 1.70 -11.77 12.65
CA GLY A 38 0.87 -12.89 13.09
C GLY A 38 -0.32 -12.43 13.95
N THR A 39 -0.84 -13.35 14.76
CA THR A 39 -1.86 -13.00 15.76
C THR A 39 -1.21 -12.33 16.95
N TYR A 40 -1.71 -11.17 17.36
CA TYR A 40 -1.25 -10.44 18.54
C TYR A 40 -2.43 -10.16 19.48
N HIS A 41 -2.14 -9.93 20.78
CA HIS A 41 -3.15 -9.77 21.82
C HIS A 41 -3.30 -8.34 22.30
N ARG A 42 -2.21 -7.57 22.25
CA ARG A 42 -2.19 -6.18 22.72
C ARG A 42 -1.26 -5.32 21.88
N TRP A 43 -1.57 -4.05 21.85
CA TRP A 43 -0.67 -3.03 21.33
C TRP A 43 -0.73 -1.79 22.24
N ASP A 44 0.33 -1.01 22.21
CA ASP A 44 0.45 0.27 22.91
C ASP A 44 1.39 1.20 22.13
N THR A 45 1.30 2.50 22.34
CA THR A 45 2.19 3.46 21.66
C THR A 45 2.62 4.57 22.61
N ASP A 46 3.92 4.89 22.61
CA ASP A 46 4.45 6.10 23.21
C ASP A 46 4.60 7.18 22.13
N VAL A 47 3.65 8.12 22.12
CA VAL A 47 3.59 9.19 21.11
C VAL A 47 4.82 10.09 21.17
N THR A 48 5.39 10.31 22.36
CA THR A 48 6.51 11.24 22.53
C THR A 48 7.84 10.63 22.10
N GLN A 49 7.96 9.30 22.18
CA GLN A 49 9.16 8.56 21.77
C GLN A 49 9.07 7.98 20.36
N GLY A 50 7.90 8.04 19.73
CA GLY A 50 7.69 7.46 18.41
C GLY A 50 7.85 5.92 18.40
N VAL A 51 7.29 5.23 19.41
CA VAL A 51 7.41 3.80 19.61
C VAL A 51 6.03 3.15 19.60
N LEU A 52 5.92 2.04 18.86
CA LEU A 52 4.79 1.13 18.86
C LEU A 52 5.21 -0.21 19.45
N LEU A 53 4.45 -0.68 20.43
CA LEU A 53 4.59 -1.99 21.06
C LEU A 53 3.46 -2.90 20.55
N ILE A 54 3.81 -4.07 20.01
CA ILE A 54 2.84 -5.11 19.65
C ILE A 54 3.30 -6.40 20.32
N ASP A 55 2.60 -6.80 21.36
CA ASP A 55 3.02 -7.83 22.32
C ASP A 55 4.45 -7.53 22.84
N GLU A 56 5.45 -8.34 22.44
CA GLU A 56 6.86 -8.17 22.83
C GLU A 56 7.69 -7.47 21.73
N LYS A 57 7.10 -7.18 20.57
CA LYS A 57 7.79 -6.53 19.45
C LYS A 57 7.74 -5.02 19.61
N VAL A 58 8.88 -4.38 19.41
CA VAL A 58 9.05 -2.92 19.49
C VAL A 58 9.34 -2.40 18.09
N PHE A 59 8.58 -1.40 17.65
CA PHE A 59 8.75 -0.76 16.35
C PHE A 59 8.94 0.74 16.52
N GLU A 60 9.78 1.31 15.68
CA GLU A 60 9.89 2.75 15.50
C GLU A 60 8.76 3.22 14.58
N VAL A 61 8.07 4.29 14.96
CA VAL A 61 6.93 4.82 14.19
C VAL A 61 7.02 6.33 13.98
N GLU A 62 6.35 6.78 12.91
CA GLU A 62 5.93 8.17 12.72
C GLU A 62 4.43 8.20 12.47
N TYR A 63 3.80 9.31 12.82
CA TYR A 63 2.34 9.41 12.80
C TYR A 63 1.84 9.91 11.44
N ILE A 64 0.81 9.24 10.91
CA ILE A 64 0.12 9.63 9.67
C ILE A 64 -1.05 10.54 10.02
N GLY A 65 -1.87 10.13 10.99
CA GLY A 65 -3.04 10.88 11.40
C GLY A 65 -3.92 10.12 12.39
N THR A 66 -5.06 10.73 12.68
CA THR A 66 -6.06 10.18 13.57
C THR A 66 -7.44 10.19 12.92
N THR A 67 -8.32 9.27 13.34
CA THR A 67 -9.74 9.33 12.99
C THR A 67 -10.58 9.37 14.26
N SER A 68 -11.58 10.22 14.25
CA SER A 68 -12.55 10.33 15.35
C SER A 68 -13.86 9.67 14.93
N LYS A 69 -14.29 8.67 15.69
CA LYS A 69 -15.60 8.00 15.51
C LYS A 69 -16.77 8.93 15.82
N ARG A 70 -16.53 10.01 16.58
CA ARG A 70 -17.55 10.94 17.00
C ARG A 70 -18.00 11.87 15.89
N ASP A 71 -17.05 12.41 15.11
CA ASP A 71 -17.32 13.37 14.04
C ASP A 71 -17.09 12.81 12.63
N LEU A 72 -16.64 11.55 12.54
CA LEU A 72 -16.34 10.87 11.30
C LEU A 72 -15.37 11.65 10.43
N CYS A 73 -14.33 12.21 11.05
CA CYS A 73 -13.30 12.97 10.39
C CYS A 73 -11.92 12.33 10.55
N TRP A 74 -11.12 12.47 9.50
CA TRP A 74 -9.68 12.30 9.48
C TRP A 74 -8.99 13.60 9.89
N TYR A 75 -7.92 13.50 10.65
CA TYR A 75 -7.01 14.60 10.98
C TYR A 75 -5.58 14.13 10.72
N THR A 76 -4.83 14.87 9.92
CA THR A 76 -3.42 14.57 9.67
C THR A 76 -2.59 14.86 10.93
N ALA A 77 -1.60 14.02 11.20
CA ALA A 77 -0.81 14.10 12.43
C ALA A 77 -0.13 15.45 12.67
N GLU A 78 0.26 16.18 11.63
CA GLU A 78 0.83 17.54 11.74
C GLU A 78 -0.13 18.58 12.37
N GLN A 79 -1.42 18.27 12.48
CA GLN A 79 -2.41 19.13 13.15
C GLN A 79 -2.48 18.85 14.65
N GLU A 80 -1.87 17.79 15.11
CA GLU A 80 -1.91 17.35 16.50
C GLU A 80 -0.73 17.95 17.27
N GLN A 81 -0.99 18.93 18.12
CA GLN A 81 0.05 19.65 18.89
C GLN A 81 0.85 18.78 19.87
N ILE A 82 0.36 17.57 20.18
CA ILE A 82 1.03 16.64 21.10
C ILE A 82 2.08 15.78 20.42
N ILE A 83 2.11 15.75 19.09
CA ILE A 83 3.08 14.97 18.32
C ILE A 83 4.28 15.87 18.04
N PRO A 84 5.50 15.49 18.44
CA PRO A 84 6.69 16.27 18.12
C PRO A 84 6.99 16.27 16.62
N ASP A 85 7.68 17.28 16.12
CA ASP A 85 8.02 17.42 14.69
C ASP A 85 8.77 16.20 14.15
N GLU A 86 9.60 15.56 14.96
CA GLU A 86 10.31 14.32 14.60
C GLU A 86 9.36 13.14 14.33
N GLY A 87 8.16 13.17 14.92
CA GLY A 87 7.13 12.14 14.75
C GLY A 87 6.28 12.29 13.49
N VAL A 88 6.51 13.31 12.64
CA VAL A 88 5.71 13.59 11.43
C VAL A 88 6.56 13.88 10.18
N GLN A 89 7.84 13.60 10.23
CA GLN A 89 8.79 13.95 9.15
C GLN A 89 8.42 13.33 7.80
N ILE A 90 7.96 12.07 7.77
CA ILE A 90 7.51 11.42 6.55
C ILE A 90 6.32 12.17 5.95
N MET A 91 5.32 12.54 6.77
CA MET A 91 4.14 13.28 6.31
C MET A 91 4.52 14.67 5.78
N MET A 92 5.46 15.36 6.41
CA MET A 92 5.96 16.65 5.93
C MET A 92 6.58 16.52 4.53
N ARG A 93 7.43 15.48 4.30
CA ARG A 93 8.02 15.22 2.98
C ARG A 93 6.97 14.83 1.93
N ILE A 94 5.97 14.05 2.30
CA ILE A 94 4.84 13.72 1.41
C ILE A 94 4.08 15.00 1.02
N ARG A 95 3.81 15.89 1.97
CA ARG A 95 3.16 17.17 1.69
C ARG A 95 3.94 18.01 0.69
N GLU A 96 5.24 18.16 0.88
CA GLU A 96 6.08 18.91 -0.06
C GLU A 96 6.10 18.24 -1.44
N PHE A 97 6.22 16.92 -1.52
CA PHE A 97 6.12 16.16 -2.77
C PHE A 97 4.79 16.42 -3.51
N LEU A 98 3.66 16.34 -2.81
CA LEU A 98 2.34 16.59 -3.41
C LEU A 98 2.19 18.04 -3.88
N LYS A 99 2.81 18.98 -3.17
CA LYS A 99 2.86 20.39 -3.56
C LYS A 99 3.72 20.60 -4.82
N GLU A 100 4.89 19.97 -4.90
CA GLU A 100 5.76 20.00 -6.08
C GLU A 100 5.08 19.41 -7.32
N LYS A 101 4.28 18.38 -7.15
CA LYS A 101 3.48 17.76 -8.21
C LYS A 101 2.20 18.53 -8.55
N GLU A 102 1.96 19.67 -7.92
CA GLU A 102 0.75 20.49 -8.06
C GLU A 102 -0.55 19.76 -7.70
N VAL A 103 -0.48 18.80 -6.78
CA VAL A 103 -1.62 18.02 -6.28
C VAL A 103 -1.83 18.14 -4.76
N PRO A 104 -1.77 19.36 -4.19
CA PRO A 104 -1.87 19.56 -2.74
C PRO A 104 -3.23 19.14 -2.18
N GLN A 105 -4.25 19.01 -3.03
CA GLN A 105 -5.58 18.56 -2.65
C GLN A 105 -5.62 17.12 -2.11
N PHE A 106 -4.58 16.32 -2.36
CA PHE A 106 -4.48 14.96 -1.80
C PHE A 106 -3.82 14.91 -0.43
N TYR A 107 -3.36 16.04 0.05
CA TYR A 107 -2.96 16.21 1.43
C TYR A 107 -4.13 16.82 2.22
N PHE A 108 -4.78 16.02 3.03
CA PHE A 108 -5.98 16.40 3.77
C PHE A 108 -5.63 16.76 5.23
N PRO A 109 -5.42 18.03 5.60
CA PRO A 109 -5.23 18.42 7.01
C PRO A 109 -6.39 17.94 7.89
N LYS A 110 -7.61 18.07 7.34
CA LYS A 110 -8.84 17.48 7.86
C LYS A 110 -9.73 17.06 6.70
N ALA A 111 -10.32 15.87 6.78
CA ALA A 111 -11.29 15.38 5.80
C ALA A 111 -12.43 14.65 6.48
N LYS A 112 -13.64 14.76 5.91
CA LYS A 112 -14.74 13.88 6.29
C LYS A 112 -14.49 12.49 5.75
N LEU A 113 -14.65 11.47 6.57
CA LEU A 113 -14.53 10.09 6.15
C LEU A 113 -15.67 9.71 5.21
N THR A 114 -15.32 9.02 4.13
CA THR A 114 -16.22 8.44 3.13
C THR A 114 -15.75 7.01 2.82
N ASN A 115 -16.45 6.30 1.92
CA ASN A 115 -15.97 5.00 1.45
C ASN A 115 -14.65 5.12 0.68
N GLU A 116 -14.42 6.24 0.00
CA GLU A 116 -13.20 6.50 -0.76
C GLU A 116 -12.09 7.06 0.14
N ILE A 117 -12.40 8.10 0.91
CA ILE A 117 -11.46 8.77 1.81
C ILE A 117 -11.65 8.17 3.20
N ASN A 118 -10.85 7.20 3.54
CA ASN A 118 -10.83 6.55 4.84
C ASN A 118 -9.37 6.32 5.28
N GLU A 119 -9.18 5.96 6.54
CA GLU A 119 -7.86 5.80 7.14
C GLU A 119 -6.99 4.75 6.43
N HIS A 120 -7.59 3.66 5.92
CA HIS A 120 -6.83 2.59 5.25
C HIS A 120 -6.36 3.03 3.86
N ASN A 121 -7.25 3.66 3.07
CA ASN A 121 -6.91 4.15 1.74
C ASN A 121 -5.85 5.25 1.82
N LEU A 122 -6.01 6.20 2.75
CA LEU A 122 -5.02 7.26 2.98
C LEU A 122 -3.67 6.69 3.42
N ALA A 123 -3.67 5.74 4.36
CA ALA A 123 -2.45 5.10 4.83
C ALA A 123 -1.72 4.35 3.71
N MET A 124 -2.43 3.60 2.85
CA MET A 124 -1.84 2.92 1.70
C MET A 124 -1.22 3.90 0.70
N ILE A 125 -1.92 4.99 0.37
CA ILE A 125 -1.38 6.04 -0.49
C ILE A 125 -0.11 6.63 0.14
N PHE A 126 -0.16 7.04 1.40
CA PHE A 126 0.98 7.68 2.06
C PHE A 126 2.16 6.72 2.25
N CYS A 127 1.93 5.42 2.50
CA CYS A 127 3.01 4.43 2.51
C CYS A 127 3.74 4.34 1.15
N MET A 128 3.02 4.46 0.04
CA MET A 128 3.64 4.45 -1.29
C MET A 128 4.32 5.78 -1.63
N LEU A 129 3.79 6.91 -1.18
CA LEU A 129 4.40 8.22 -1.39
C LEU A 129 5.61 8.48 -0.51
N ALA A 130 5.77 7.75 0.59
CA ALA A 130 6.93 7.85 1.47
C ALA A 130 8.23 7.64 0.70
N ASP A 131 9.29 8.35 1.09
CA ASP A 131 10.63 8.27 0.52
C ASP A 131 11.45 7.08 1.04
N GLN A 132 10.85 6.29 1.91
CA GLN A 132 11.42 5.09 2.51
C GLN A 132 10.38 3.96 2.59
N LYS A 133 10.87 2.72 2.79
CA LYS A 133 10.01 1.53 2.93
C LYS A 133 9.33 1.51 4.29
N VAL A 134 8.00 1.61 4.29
CA VAL A 134 7.16 1.58 5.48
C VAL A 134 5.88 0.78 5.21
N CYS A 135 5.30 0.23 6.27
CA CYS A 135 3.91 -0.20 6.31
C CYS A 135 3.14 0.70 7.28
N TYR A 136 1.83 0.53 7.40
CA TYR A 136 1.08 1.25 8.42
C TYR A 136 0.52 0.31 9.49
N PHE A 137 0.32 0.87 10.68
CA PHE A 137 -0.46 0.27 11.75
C PHE A 137 -1.63 1.20 12.08
N ASN A 138 -2.83 0.62 12.20
CA ASN A 138 -4.03 1.34 12.61
C ASN A 138 -4.45 0.84 13.99
N GLY A 139 -4.12 1.62 15.02
CA GLY A 139 -4.52 1.36 16.38
C GLY A 139 -5.96 1.83 16.61
N SER A 140 -6.89 0.88 16.73
CA SER A 140 -8.32 1.18 16.89
C SER A 140 -8.70 1.48 18.34
N GLY A 141 -9.53 2.53 18.54
CA GLY A 141 -10.07 2.97 19.82
C GLY A 141 -11.31 3.85 19.62
N GLU A 142 -11.62 4.74 20.57
CA GLU A 142 -12.56 5.85 20.36
C GLU A 142 -12.00 6.85 19.33
N VAL A 143 -10.70 7.06 19.39
CA VAL A 143 -9.88 7.71 18.38
C VAL A 143 -8.95 6.63 17.84
N SER A 144 -8.94 6.42 16.52
CA SER A 144 -7.97 5.54 15.88
C SER A 144 -6.72 6.34 15.55
N ILE A 145 -5.55 5.76 15.81
CA ILE A 145 -4.25 6.36 15.49
C ILE A 145 -3.62 5.57 14.37
N VAL A 146 -3.25 6.23 13.29
CA VAL A 146 -2.61 5.62 12.12
C VAL A 146 -1.14 6.04 12.08
N MET A 147 -0.25 5.07 11.99
CA MET A 147 1.20 5.27 12.10
C MET A 147 1.93 4.57 10.95
N PHE A 148 2.99 5.18 10.45
CA PHE A 148 4.01 4.47 9.68
C PHE A 148 4.84 3.60 10.62
N VAL A 149 5.06 2.34 10.25
CA VAL A 149 5.97 1.44 10.93
C VAL A 149 7.26 1.37 10.13
N LYS A 150 8.37 1.75 10.76
CA LYS A 150 9.69 1.88 10.14
C LYS A 150 10.58 0.68 10.46
N ASN A 151 11.75 0.62 9.81
CA ASN A 151 12.81 -0.36 10.08
C ASN A 151 12.32 -1.81 10.04
N LEU A 152 11.38 -2.09 9.15
CA LEU A 152 10.82 -3.43 8.93
C LEU A 152 11.80 -4.30 8.13
N PRO A 153 11.76 -5.65 8.32
CA PRO A 153 12.54 -6.58 7.51
C PRO A 153 12.29 -6.40 6.00
N GLU A 154 13.35 -6.45 5.20
CA GLU A 154 13.27 -6.34 3.74
C GLU A 154 12.34 -7.38 3.09
N THR A 155 12.17 -8.53 3.72
CA THR A 155 11.27 -9.61 3.26
C THR A 155 9.82 -9.17 3.10
N ILE A 156 9.38 -8.14 3.86
CA ILE A 156 8.03 -7.57 3.78
C ILE A 156 7.81 -6.86 2.42
N PHE A 157 8.86 -6.31 1.84
CA PHE A 157 8.82 -5.47 0.63
C PHE A 157 9.21 -6.21 -0.64
N GLN A 158 9.55 -7.50 -0.53
CA GLN A 158 9.93 -8.33 -1.68
C GLN A 158 8.79 -8.45 -2.71
N PRO A 159 9.10 -8.78 -3.96
CA PRO A 159 8.11 -9.15 -4.96
C PRO A 159 7.22 -10.29 -4.46
N VAL A 160 5.93 -10.21 -4.77
CA VAL A 160 5.00 -11.31 -4.50
C VAL A 160 4.94 -12.27 -5.69
N SER A 161 4.68 -13.56 -5.40
CA SER A 161 4.51 -14.59 -6.43
C SER A 161 3.29 -14.33 -7.32
N ALA A 162 3.23 -14.98 -8.49
CA ALA A 162 2.11 -14.89 -9.43
C ALA A 162 0.76 -15.20 -8.75
N ASP A 163 0.69 -16.27 -7.97
CA ASP A 163 -0.53 -16.66 -7.25
C ASP A 163 -0.99 -15.58 -6.27
N ARG A 164 -0.07 -15.05 -5.45
CA ARG A 164 -0.39 -13.98 -4.50
C ARG A 164 -0.76 -12.68 -5.21
N PHE A 165 -0.07 -12.35 -6.31
CA PHE A 165 -0.39 -11.19 -7.15
C PHE A 165 -1.82 -11.30 -7.70
N PHE A 166 -2.18 -12.45 -8.29
CA PHE A 166 -3.52 -12.71 -8.80
C PHE A 166 -4.60 -12.51 -7.73
N HIS A 167 -4.42 -13.12 -6.56
CA HIS A 167 -5.38 -13.00 -5.46
C HIS A 167 -5.55 -11.56 -4.97
N ILE A 168 -4.44 -10.79 -4.90
CA ILE A 168 -4.48 -9.38 -4.52
C ILE A 168 -5.23 -8.57 -5.58
N VAL A 169 -4.94 -8.75 -6.86
CA VAL A 169 -5.62 -8.05 -7.96
C VAL A 169 -7.12 -8.31 -7.91
N MET A 170 -7.53 -9.57 -7.78
CA MET A 170 -8.95 -9.95 -7.69
C MET A 170 -9.63 -9.31 -6.48
N TYR A 171 -8.98 -9.33 -5.32
CA TYR A 171 -9.52 -8.71 -4.12
C TYR A 171 -9.69 -7.20 -4.28
N LEU A 172 -8.69 -6.51 -4.83
CA LEU A 172 -8.72 -5.06 -5.00
C LEU A 172 -9.80 -4.62 -5.97
N ILE A 173 -9.95 -5.28 -7.12
CA ILE A 173 -10.98 -4.95 -8.11
C ILE A 173 -12.40 -5.16 -7.56
N GLN A 174 -12.59 -6.16 -6.69
CA GLN A 174 -13.90 -6.44 -6.10
C GLN A 174 -14.29 -5.50 -4.96
N ASN A 175 -13.33 -4.92 -4.27
CA ASN A 175 -13.58 -4.20 -3.01
C ASN A 175 -13.27 -2.70 -3.06
N TYR A 176 -12.60 -2.22 -4.13
CA TYR A 176 -12.19 -0.81 -4.24
C TYR A 176 -12.67 -0.20 -5.56
N ASP A 177 -13.01 1.08 -5.50
CA ASP A 177 -13.28 1.87 -6.72
C ASP A 177 -11.96 2.39 -7.29
N ILE A 178 -11.40 1.65 -8.23
CA ILE A 178 -10.10 1.89 -8.85
C ILE A 178 -10.14 1.68 -10.36
N HIS A 179 -9.18 2.24 -11.06
CA HIS A 179 -8.90 1.94 -12.47
C HIS A 179 -8.08 0.66 -12.55
N ALA A 180 -8.72 -0.46 -12.91
CA ALA A 180 -8.11 -1.78 -12.88
C ALA A 180 -6.82 -1.86 -13.72
N ARG A 181 -6.83 -1.27 -14.93
CA ARG A 181 -5.67 -1.24 -15.81
C ARG A 181 -4.48 -0.52 -15.19
N GLU A 182 -4.70 0.70 -14.67
CA GLU A 182 -3.67 1.49 -14.03
C GLU A 182 -3.13 0.80 -12.76
N MET A 183 -4.00 0.20 -11.97
CA MET A 183 -3.60 -0.53 -10.76
C MET A 183 -2.72 -1.73 -11.11
N ILE A 184 -3.11 -2.56 -12.11
CA ILE A 184 -2.34 -3.74 -12.53
C ILE A 184 -0.98 -3.32 -13.08
N HIS A 185 -0.93 -2.34 -13.98
CA HIS A 185 0.32 -1.79 -14.51
C HIS A 185 1.26 -1.30 -13.40
N SER A 186 0.74 -0.43 -12.53
CA SER A 186 1.53 0.14 -11.43
C SER A 186 1.98 -0.92 -10.44
N PHE A 187 1.18 -1.93 -10.18
CA PHE A 187 1.54 -3.01 -9.26
C PHE A 187 2.63 -3.91 -9.87
N LEU A 188 2.53 -4.31 -11.15
CA LEU A 188 3.58 -5.08 -11.84
C LEU A 188 4.92 -4.33 -11.78
N LEU A 189 4.90 -3.03 -12.11
CA LEU A 189 6.08 -2.18 -12.04
C LEU A 189 6.70 -2.16 -10.64
N GLU A 190 5.92 -1.88 -9.59
CA GLU A 190 6.41 -1.83 -8.19
C GLU A 190 6.77 -3.21 -7.63
N ASN A 191 6.27 -4.29 -8.23
CA ASN A 191 6.58 -5.67 -7.87
C ASN A 191 7.86 -6.19 -8.53
N ASP A 192 8.59 -5.36 -9.29
CA ASP A 192 9.76 -5.78 -10.08
C ASP A 192 9.44 -6.94 -11.04
N THR A 193 8.21 -7.00 -11.55
CA THR A 193 7.73 -8.03 -12.48
C THR A 193 7.82 -7.49 -13.89
N ASP A 194 8.51 -8.20 -14.78
CA ASP A 194 8.53 -7.90 -16.21
C ASP A 194 7.13 -8.04 -16.79
N PHE A 195 6.75 -7.16 -17.70
CA PHE A 195 5.44 -7.24 -18.34
C PHE A 195 5.45 -6.66 -19.75
N LEU A 196 4.50 -7.13 -20.55
CA LEU A 196 4.17 -6.60 -21.87
C LEU A 196 2.80 -5.93 -21.79
N GLU A 197 2.70 -4.68 -22.26
CA GLU A 197 1.44 -3.96 -22.35
C GLU A 197 1.11 -3.68 -23.82
N GLU A 198 -0.10 -4.07 -24.22
CA GLU A 198 -0.71 -3.81 -25.52
C GLU A 198 -2.02 -3.03 -25.33
N GLU A 199 -2.66 -2.61 -26.43
CA GLU A 199 -3.87 -1.79 -26.38
C GLU A 199 -4.98 -2.41 -25.52
N ASN A 200 -5.17 -3.73 -25.62
CA ASN A 200 -6.27 -4.45 -24.97
C ASN A 200 -5.83 -5.49 -23.94
N LYS A 201 -4.53 -5.59 -23.63
CA LYS A 201 -4.04 -6.55 -22.64
C LYS A 201 -2.75 -6.11 -21.94
N ILE A 202 -2.53 -6.68 -20.76
CA ILE A 202 -1.27 -6.65 -20.02
C ILE A 202 -0.90 -8.11 -19.68
N ILE A 203 0.36 -8.49 -19.91
CA ILE A 203 0.87 -9.82 -19.56
C ILE A 203 2.02 -9.63 -18.57
N GLY A 204 1.88 -10.13 -17.35
CA GLY A 204 2.95 -10.15 -16.34
C GLY A 204 3.72 -11.46 -16.39
N PHE A 205 5.07 -11.38 -16.36
CA PHE A 205 5.98 -12.52 -16.39
C PHE A 205 6.62 -12.70 -15.02
N PHE A 206 6.24 -13.74 -14.32
CA PHE A 206 6.71 -14.03 -12.97
C PHE A 206 7.80 -15.10 -12.96
N GLU A 207 8.41 -15.28 -11.80
CA GLU A 207 9.39 -16.34 -11.60
C GLU A 207 8.85 -17.74 -11.99
N ASN A 208 9.77 -18.65 -12.31
CA ASN A 208 9.47 -20.03 -12.74
C ASN A 208 8.65 -20.13 -14.03
N GLY A 209 8.62 -19.08 -14.85
CA GLY A 209 7.88 -19.04 -16.10
C GLY A 209 6.37 -19.03 -15.89
N ASN A 210 5.90 -18.51 -14.76
CA ASN A 210 4.49 -18.21 -14.53
C ASN A 210 4.10 -16.94 -15.27
N GLU A 211 2.92 -16.92 -15.87
CA GLU A 211 2.39 -15.79 -16.61
C GLU A 211 0.96 -15.52 -16.20
N ILE A 212 0.57 -14.24 -16.17
CA ILE A 212 -0.82 -13.82 -15.97
C ILE A 212 -1.14 -12.82 -17.07
N GLU A 213 -2.16 -13.12 -17.88
CA GLU A 213 -2.71 -12.23 -18.89
C GLU A 213 -4.00 -11.56 -18.37
N PHE A 214 -4.08 -10.25 -18.51
CA PHE A 214 -5.23 -9.42 -18.19
C PHE A 214 -5.76 -8.80 -19.47
N GLN A 215 -7.00 -9.09 -19.85
CA GLN A 215 -7.63 -8.55 -21.07
C GLN A 215 -8.65 -7.46 -20.71
N PHE A 216 -8.65 -6.40 -21.51
CA PHE A 216 -9.44 -5.20 -21.27
C PHE A 216 -10.34 -4.84 -22.47
N GLU A 217 -11.51 -4.32 -22.18
CA GLU A 217 -12.35 -3.55 -23.10
C GLU A 217 -12.36 -2.10 -22.64
N GLY A 218 -11.53 -1.26 -23.29
CA GLY A 218 -11.21 0.07 -22.77
C GLY A 218 -10.51 -0.04 -21.40
N GLU A 219 -11.08 0.59 -20.36
CA GLU A 219 -10.57 0.55 -18.99
C GLU A 219 -11.10 -0.65 -18.17
N LYS A 220 -12.07 -1.40 -18.71
CA LYS A 220 -12.71 -2.49 -17.99
C LYS A 220 -11.95 -3.79 -18.18
N LEU A 221 -11.52 -4.40 -17.08
CA LEU A 221 -11.00 -5.76 -17.08
C LEU A 221 -12.14 -6.75 -17.39
N VAL A 222 -11.99 -7.55 -18.45
CA VAL A 222 -13.02 -8.50 -18.92
C VAL A 222 -12.61 -9.95 -18.79
N HIS A 223 -11.31 -10.25 -18.81
CA HIS A 223 -10.80 -11.61 -18.67
C HIS A 223 -9.44 -11.62 -17.99
N ILE A 224 -9.19 -12.68 -17.24
CA ILE A 224 -7.88 -12.97 -16.63
C ILE A 224 -7.59 -14.45 -16.89
N GLU A 225 -6.41 -14.71 -17.42
CA GLU A 225 -5.90 -16.06 -17.62
C GLU A 225 -4.52 -16.20 -16.97
N GLY A 226 -4.34 -17.24 -16.16
CA GLY A 226 -3.08 -17.54 -15.48
C GLY A 226 -2.50 -18.87 -15.96
N ASN A 227 -1.27 -18.86 -16.48
CA ASN A 227 -0.50 -20.08 -16.72
C ASN A 227 0.47 -20.28 -15.54
N LEU A 228 -0.04 -20.91 -14.48
CA LEU A 228 0.71 -21.16 -13.27
C LEU A 228 1.27 -22.57 -13.29
N LYS A 229 2.59 -22.70 -13.44
CA LYS A 229 3.28 -23.98 -13.32
C LYS A 229 3.26 -24.42 -11.86
N GLN A 230 2.69 -25.58 -11.56
CA GLN A 230 2.77 -26.16 -10.23
C GLN A 230 4.25 -26.41 -9.88
N LYS A 231 4.67 -26.04 -8.67
CA LYS A 231 5.93 -26.53 -8.12
C LYS A 231 5.82 -28.04 -8.06
N ASN A 232 6.59 -28.75 -8.88
CA ASN A 232 6.81 -30.18 -8.67
C ASN A 232 7.53 -30.32 -7.33
N GLU A 233 6.86 -30.89 -6.33
CA GLU A 233 7.47 -31.41 -5.11
C GLU A 233 8.24 -32.71 -5.45
N GLU A 234 9.23 -32.62 -6.32
CA GLU A 234 10.17 -33.70 -6.60
C GLU A 234 11.58 -33.14 -6.55
N GLU A 235 12.16 -33.18 -5.33
CA GLU A 235 13.61 -33.37 -5.10
C GLU A 235 13.88 -33.42 -3.59
N THR A 236 13.29 -34.43 -2.93
CA THR A 236 13.79 -34.91 -1.63
C THR A 236 13.56 -36.41 -1.50
N SER A 237 14.20 -37.17 -2.38
CA SER A 237 14.45 -38.58 -2.17
C SER A 237 15.64 -38.97 -3.04
N GLU A 238 16.80 -38.96 -2.42
CA GLU A 238 17.95 -39.82 -2.63
C GLU A 238 19.19 -39.19 -2.03
N GLU A 239 19.50 -39.60 -0.83
CA GLU A 239 20.80 -40.23 -0.52
C GLU A 239 20.74 -40.79 0.89
N ILE A 240 20.65 -42.12 0.92
CA ILE A 240 20.93 -42.96 2.10
C ILE A 240 22.44 -43.25 2.08
#